data_eb08263c392e353726c21d2161e2522e
#
_entry.id   eb08263c392e353726c21d2161e2522e
#
_cell.length_a   1.000
_cell.length_b   1.000
_cell.length_c   1.000
_cell.angle_alpha   90.00
_cell.angle_beta   90.00
_cell.angle_gamma   90.00
#
_symmetry.space_group_name_H-M   'P 1'
#
loop_
_entity.id
_entity.type
_entity.pdbx_description
1 polymer ?
#
loop_
_entity_poly.entity_id
_entity_poly.type
_entity_poly.pdbx_seq_one_letter_code
_entity_poly.pdbx_strand_id
1 'polypeptide(L)'
;MSEILISGLRVRANIGVPDEERAEMQELEFDLRIRTALAFDQMEDTLSNTIDYARVCHRVSEIAAEKPRNLIETLADEVAGKILAEFDAASVEVELRKFILPDTRHVAVRCTRARG
;
A
#
# COMPACT_ATOMS: atom_id res chain seq x y z
N MET A 1 -13.61 -4.72 -15.95
CA MET A 1 -12.90 -4.99 -14.72
C MET A 1 -12.93 -3.74 -13.85
N SER A 2 -13.28 -3.88 -12.57
CA SER A 2 -13.50 -2.71 -11.71
C SER A 2 -12.37 -2.57 -10.70
N GLU A 3 -11.84 -1.35 -10.57
CA GLU A 3 -10.70 -1.07 -9.72
C GLU A 3 -10.94 0.16 -8.87
N ILE A 4 -10.41 0.14 -7.65
CA ILE A 4 -10.31 1.30 -6.76
C ILE A 4 -8.87 1.77 -6.78
N LEU A 5 -8.65 3.05 -7.02
CA LEU A 5 -7.31 3.65 -7.08
C LEU A 5 -7.14 4.60 -5.91
N ILE A 6 -6.11 4.37 -5.11
CA ILE A 6 -5.71 5.26 -4.03
C ILE A 6 -4.37 5.86 -4.44
N SER A 7 -4.32 7.18 -4.55
CA SER A 7 -3.14 7.88 -5.06
C SER A 7 -2.54 8.81 -4.02
N GLY A 8 -1.22 8.71 -3.81
CA GLY A 8 -0.49 9.63 -2.97
C GLY A 8 -0.80 9.50 -1.47
N LEU A 9 -1.11 8.31 -1.00
CA LEU A 9 -1.31 8.09 0.44
C LEU A 9 0.02 8.27 1.17
N ARG A 10 0.08 9.24 2.05
CA ARG A 10 1.29 9.51 2.84
C ARG A 10 1.27 8.72 4.13
N VAL A 11 2.39 8.07 4.42
CA VAL A 11 2.57 7.31 5.65
C VAL A 11 3.95 7.60 6.22
N ARG A 12 4.16 7.29 7.49
CA ARG A 12 5.46 7.45 8.13
C ARG A 12 5.96 6.08 8.59
N ALA A 13 7.25 5.84 8.36
CA ALA A 13 7.85 4.55 8.68
C ALA A 13 9.33 4.70 9.02
N ASN A 14 9.82 3.79 9.85
CA ASN A 14 11.25 3.60 10.08
C ASN A 14 11.75 2.64 9.02
N ILE A 15 12.51 3.15 8.05
CA ILE A 15 12.92 2.36 6.90
C ILE A 15 14.28 2.83 6.39
N GLY A 16 15.12 1.89 5.99
CA GLY A 16 16.42 2.18 5.43
C GLY A 16 17.46 1.15 5.82
N VAL A 17 18.42 0.89 4.91
CA VAL A 17 19.52 -0.04 5.18
C VAL A 17 20.48 0.52 6.24
N PRO A 18 20.95 1.79 6.14
CA PRO A 18 21.77 2.34 7.21
C PRO A 18 20.98 2.49 8.51
N ASP A 19 21.60 2.14 9.62
CA ASP A 19 20.98 2.21 10.94
C ASP A 19 20.47 3.62 11.26
N GLU A 20 21.27 4.65 10.91
CA GLU A 20 20.90 6.04 11.18
C GLU A 20 19.71 6.50 10.38
N GLU A 21 19.50 6.01 9.16
CA GLU A 21 18.33 6.33 8.37
C GLU A 21 17.07 5.67 8.99
N ARG A 22 17.21 4.42 9.39
CA ARG A 22 16.10 3.61 9.94
C ARG A 22 15.69 4.07 11.34
N ALA A 23 16.59 4.77 12.05
CA ALA A 23 16.34 5.22 13.42
C ALA A 23 15.25 6.29 13.50
N GLU A 24 15.00 7.02 12.42
CA GLU A 24 14.02 8.08 12.39
C GLU A 24 12.92 7.75 11.38
N MET A 25 11.70 8.16 11.71
CA MET A 25 10.58 8.01 10.77
C MET A 25 10.74 8.97 9.61
N GLN A 26 10.41 8.49 8.40
CA GLN A 26 10.37 9.32 7.21
C GLN A 26 9.02 9.16 6.52
N GLU A 27 8.65 10.13 5.70
CA GLU A 27 7.42 10.10 4.94
C GLU A 27 7.63 9.30 3.66
N LEU A 28 6.70 8.38 3.41
CA LEU A 28 6.61 7.59 2.20
C LEU A 28 5.27 7.85 1.55
N GLU A 29 5.15 7.56 0.25
CA GLU A 29 3.86 7.63 -0.44
C GLU A 29 3.51 6.30 -1.06
N PHE A 30 2.26 5.93 -0.93
CA PHE A 30 1.71 4.73 -1.55
C PHE A 30 0.66 5.09 -2.60
N ASP A 31 0.72 4.40 -3.74
CA ASP A 31 -0.42 4.26 -4.63
C ASP A 31 -0.86 2.81 -4.57
N LEU A 32 -2.17 2.59 -4.47
CA LEU A 32 -2.73 1.25 -4.51
C LEU A 32 -3.73 1.16 -5.65
N ARG A 33 -3.68 0.04 -6.37
CA ARG A 33 -4.69 -0.33 -7.36
C ARG A 33 -5.30 -1.63 -6.89
N ILE A 34 -6.59 -1.57 -6.53
CA ILE A 34 -7.28 -2.70 -5.92
C ILE A 34 -8.39 -3.13 -6.87
N ARG A 35 -8.26 -4.34 -7.41
CA ARG A 35 -9.35 -4.94 -8.20
C ARG A 35 -10.35 -5.53 -7.22
N THR A 36 -11.60 -5.08 -7.33
CA THR A 36 -12.65 -5.57 -6.44
C THR A 36 -13.12 -6.97 -6.84
N ALA A 37 -13.63 -7.73 -5.87
CA ALA A 37 -14.17 -9.06 -6.13
C ALA A 37 -15.43 -9.00 -6.99
N LEU A 38 -16.27 -7.99 -6.75
CA LEU A 38 -17.48 -7.75 -7.56
C LEU A 38 -17.25 -6.60 -8.52
N ALA A 39 -17.84 -6.64 -9.70
CA ALA A 39 -17.91 -5.50 -10.60
C ALA A 39 -18.78 -4.40 -9.97
N PHE A 40 -18.54 -3.15 -10.33
CA PHE A 40 -19.25 -2.03 -9.71
C PHE A 40 -20.78 -2.12 -9.89
N ASP A 41 -21.24 -2.60 -11.04
CA ASP A 41 -22.66 -2.72 -11.31
C ASP A 41 -23.34 -3.83 -10.49
N GLN A 42 -22.56 -4.67 -9.80
CA GLN A 42 -23.07 -5.74 -8.94
C GLN A 42 -23.09 -5.37 -7.47
N MET A 43 -22.65 -4.16 -7.12
CA MET A 43 -22.48 -3.76 -5.71
C MET A 43 -23.74 -3.22 -5.06
N GLU A 44 -24.76 -2.88 -5.84
CA GLU A 44 -26.05 -2.39 -5.34
C GLU A 44 -25.93 -1.17 -4.41
N ASP A 45 -24.93 -0.33 -4.65
CA ASP A 45 -24.67 0.87 -3.85
C ASP A 45 -24.55 0.55 -2.34
N THR A 46 -23.95 -0.58 -2.01
CA THR A 46 -23.87 -1.09 -0.63
C THR A 46 -22.42 -1.31 -0.23
N LEU A 47 -22.01 -0.70 0.90
CA LEU A 47 -20.62 -0.77 1.37
C LEU A 47 -20.15 -2.21 1.60
N SER A 48 -21.01 -3.09 2.09
CA SER A 48 -20.63 -4.48 2.35
C SER A 48 -20.29 -5.27 1.09
N ASN A 49 -20.64 -4.76 -0.09
CA ASN A 49 -20.36 -5.40 -1.38
C ASN A 49 -19.11 -4.85 -2.04
N THR A 50 -18.39 -3.95 -1.39
CA THR A 50 -17.17 -3.34 -1.92
C THR A 50 -16.07 -3.34 -0.87
N ILE A 51 -15.04 -2.54 -1.10
CA ILE A 51 -13.93 -2.35 -0.18
C ILE A 51 -14.02 -0.94 0.39
N ASP A 52 -14.00 -0.84 1.71
CA ASP A 52 -13.93 0.44 2.40
C ASP A 52 -12.52 1.00 2.28
N TYR A 53 -12.31 1.90 1.32
CA TYR A 53 -10.97 2.44 1.06
C TYR A 53 -10.42 3.29 2.20
N ALA A 54 -11.29 3.88 3.03
CA ALA A 54 -10.82 4.59 4.22
C ALA A 54 -10.16 3.63 5.20
N ARG A 55 -10.73 2.44 5.37
CA ARG A 55 -10.13 1.39 6.20
C ARG A 55 -8.84 0.86 5.60
N VAL A 56 -8.77 0.74 4.27
CA VAL A 56 -7.53 0.35 3.58
C VAL A 56 -6.43 1.35 3.90
N CYS A 57 -6.69 2.64 3.74
CA CYS A 57 -5.70 3.68 4.02
C CYS A 57 -5.22 3.64 5.48
N HIS A 58 -6.13 3.48 6.41
CA HIS A 58 -5.80 3.36 7.82
C HIS A 58 -4.91 2.13 8.07
N ARG A 59 -5.27 1.01 7.46
CA ARG A 59 -4.52 -0.24 7.62
C ARG A 59 -3.11 -0.15 7.05
N VAL A 60 -2.95 0.48 5.89
CA VAL A 60 -1.62 0.70 5.29
C VAL A 60 -0.74 1.52 6.24
N SER A 61 -1.29 2.58 6.83
CA SER A 61 -0.55 3.40 7.80
C SER A 61 -0.13 2.58 9.03
N GLU A 62 -1.01 1.72 9.54
CA GLU A 62 -0.68 0.84 10.65
C GLU A 62 0.45 -0.13 10.30
N ILE A 63 0.37 -0.76 9.14
CA ILE A 63 1.41 -1.71 8.68
C ILE A 63 2.76 -1.00 8.57
N ALA A 64 2.77 0.20 7.98
CA ALA A 64 4.00 0.96 7.80
C ALA A 64 4.66 1.31 9.14
N ALA A 65 3.86 1.63 10.15
CA ALA A 65 4.35 2.04 11.47
C ALA A 65 4.67 0.87 12.40
N GLU A 66 4.31 -0.35 12.02
CA GLU A 66 4.35 -1.52 12.92
C GLU A 66 5.77 -1.88 13.39
N LYS A 67 6.74 -1.80 12.50
CA LYS A 67 8.12 -2.17 12.80
C LYS A 67 9.09 -1.55 11.80
N PRO A 68 10.38 -1.38 12.18
CA PRO A 68 11.39 -0.95 11.22
C PRO A 68 11.64 -2.01 10.15
N ARG A 69 12.01 -1.56 8.96
CA ARG A 69 12.39 -2.45 7.85
C ARG A 69 13.59 -1.87 7.11
N ASN A 70 14.40 -2.75 6.54
CA ASN A 70 15.56 -2.33 5.77
C ASN A 70 15.17 -1.87 4.36
N LEU A 71 14.22 -2.55 3.74
CA LEU A 71 13.92 -2.39 2.33
C LEU A 71 12.49 -1.92 2.09
N ILE A 72 12.31 -0.97 1.17
CA ILE A 72 10.96 -0.59 0.73
C ILE A 72 10.27 -1.74 0.00
N GLU A 73 11.04 -2.62 -0.64
CA GLU A 73 10.50 -3.84 -1.27
C GLU A 73 9.76 -4.71 -0.26
N THR A 74 10.34 -4.89 0.92
CA THR A 74 9.72 -5.68 1.99
C THR A 74 8.40 -5.06 2.44
N LEU A 75 8.40 -3.75 2.67
CA LEU A 75 7.19 -3.05 3.10
C LEU A 75 6.10 -3.11 2.03
N ALA A 76 6.46 -2.88 0.77
CA ALA A 76 5.50 -2.92 -0.34
C ALA A 76 4.85 -4.30 -0.44
N ASP A 77 5.63 -5.37 -0.37
CA ASP A 77 5.11 -6.73 -0.45
C ASP A 77 4.22 -7.08 0.75
N GLU A 78 4.61 -6.67 1.95
CA GLU A 78 3.78 -6.88 3.14
C GLU A 78 2.44 -6.16 3.04
N VAL A 79 2.44 -4.92 2.56
CA VAL A 79 1.19 -4.16 2.35
C VAL A 79 0.31 -4.87 1.34
N ALA A 80 0.86 -5.24 0.18
CA ALA A 80 0.08 -5.92 -0.86
C ALA A 80 -0.54 -7.21 -0.32
N GLY A 81 0.25 -8.02 0.39
CA GLY A 81 -0.21 -9.30 0.92
C GLY A 81 -1.28 -9.15 2.00
N LYS A 82 -1.09 -8.22 2.93
CA LYS A 82 -2.04 -8.02 4.03
C LYS A 82 -3.35 -7.42 3.56
N ILE A 83 -3.31 -6.46 2.64
CA ILE A 83 -4.54 -5.88 2.09
C ILE A 83 -5.31 -6.95 1.31
N LEU A 84 -4.62 -7.76 0.52
CA LEU A 84 -5.27 -8.86 -0.19
C LEU A 84 -5.93 -9.86 0.77
N ALA A 85 -5.25 -10.17 1.88
CA ALA A 85 -5.76 -11.15 2.86
C ALA A 85 -6.92 -10.61 3.69
N GLU A 86 -6.94 -9.30 3.99
CA GLU A 86 -7.88 -8.71 4.95
C GLU A 86 -9.10 -8.07 4.29
N PHE A 87 -9.05 -7.80 2.99
CA PHE A 87 -10.12 -7.15 2.24
C PHE A 87 -10.59 -8.05 1.09
N ASP A 88 -11.80 -7.81 0.64
CA ASP A 88 -12.41 -8.63 -0.42
C ASP A 88 -11.96 -8.15 -1.81
N ALA A 89 -10.68 -8.33 -2.08
CA ALA A 89 -10.02 -7.92 -3.30
C ALA A 89 -9.63 -9.13 -4.14
N ALA A 90 -9.73 -9.01 -5.47
CA ALA A 90 -9.21 -10.01 -6.40
C ALA A 90 -7.70 -9.85 -6.59
N SER A 91 -7.21 -8.61 -6.58
CA SER A 91 -5.78 -8.32 -6.64
C SER A 91 -5.48 -6.95 -6.03
N VAL A 92 -4.24 -6.79 -5.57
CA VAL A 92 -3.73 -5.54 -5.02
C VAL A 92 -2.38 -5.25 -5.66
N GLU A 93 -2.27 -4.11 -6.35
CA GLU A 93 -1.00 -3.60 -6.85
C GLU A 93 -0.61 -2.42 -5.96
N VAL A 94 0.65 -2.43 -5.51
CA VAL A 94 1.20 -1.39 -4.64
C VAL A 94 2.38 -0.74 -5.34
N GLU A 95 2.40 0.59 -5.38
CA GLU A 95 3.60 1.35 -5.69
C GLU A 95 3.98 2.13 -4.44
N LEU A 96 5.22 1.98 -4.00
CA LEU A 96 5.75 2.66 -2.82
C LEU A 96 6.89 3.57 -3.25
N ARG A 97 6.78 4.86 -2.91
CA ARG A 97 7.76 5.90 -3.25
C ARG A 97 8.49 6.39 -2.01
N LYS A 98 9.81 6.51 -2.14
CA LYS A 98 10.71 6.98 -1.10
C LYS A 98 11.48 8.19 -1.63
N PHE A 99 11.64 9.23 -0.81
CA PHE A 99 12.20 10.54 -1.21
C PHE A 99 13.53 10.78 -0.51
N ILE A 100 14.54 9.97 -0.82
CA ILE A 100 15.82 9.99 -0.09
C ILE A 100 17.01 10.49 -0.92
N LEU A 101 16.97 10.30 -2.25
CA LEU A 101 18.10 10.67 -3.09
C LEU A 101 17.91 12.07 -3.67
N PRO A 102 18.92 12.96 -3.53
CA PRO A 102 18.76 14.38 -3.91
C PRO A 102 18.59 14.61 -5.41
N ASP A 103 19.12 13.73 -6.25
CA ASP A 103 19.11 13.92 -7.70
C ASP A 103 17.94 13.22 -8.39
N THR A 104 17.02 12.64 -7.64
CA THR A 104 15.83 11.98 -8.15
C THR A 104 14.58 12.62 -7.54
N ARG A 105 13.45 12.51 -8.22
CA ARG A 105 12.16 12.87 -7.59
C ARG A 105 11.87 11.91 -6.45
N HIS A 106 12.01 10.64 -6.74
CA HIS A 106 11.82 9.57 -5.77
C HIS A 106 12.41 8.29 -6.33
N VAL A 107 12.55 7.30 -5.45
CA VAL A 107 12.77 5.91 -5.85
C VAL A 107 11.47 5.17 -5.53
N ALA A 108 11.03 4.31 -6.43
CA ALA A 108 9.80 3.57 -6.23
C ALA A 108 9.97 2.09 -6.51
N VAL A 109 9.18 1.30 -5.83
CA VAL A 109 9.04 -0.14 -6.11
C VAL A 109 7.57 -0.43 -6.36
N ARG A 110 7.30 -1.45 -7.17
CA ARG A 110 5.93 -1.85 -7.50
C ARG A 110 5.82 -3.36 -7.43
N CYS A 111 4.77 -3.84 -6.79
CA CYS A 111 4.49 -5.27 -6.74
C CYS A 111 2.98 -5.51 -6.76
N THR A 112 2.61 -6.73 -7.16
CA THR A 112 1.21 -7.14 -7.25
C THR A 112 1.03 -8.48 -6.56
N ARG A 113 -0.04 -8.59 -5.78
CA ARG A 113 -0.51 -9.86 -5.22
C ARG A 113 -1.93 -10.11 -5.69
N ALA A 114 -2.22 -11.34 -6.06
CA ALA A 114 -3.53 -11.71 -6.58
C ALA A 114 -3.96 -13.04 -5.98
N ARG A 115 -5.28 -13.22 -5.87
CA ARG A 115 -5.85 -14.51 -5.50
C ARG A 115 -5.71 -15.46 -6.69
N GLY A 116 -5.23 -16.64 -6.42
CA GLY A 116 -4.93 -17.61 -7.47
C GLY A 116 -6.09 -18.40 -7.98
#